data_e3b30f75d567787259f20c263e9dbd08
#
_entry.id   e3b30f75d567787259f20c263e9dbd08
#
_cell.length_a   1.000
_cell.length_b   1.000
_cell.length_c   1.000
_cell.angle_alpha   90.00
_cell.angle_beta   90.00
_cell.angle_gamma   90.00
#
_symmetry.space_group_name_H-M   'P 1'
#
loop_
_entity.id
_entity.type
_entity.pdbx_description
1 polymer ?
#
loop_
_entity_poly.entity_id
_entity_poly.type
_entity_poly.pdbx_seq_one_letter_code
_entity_poly.pdbx_strand_id
1 'polypeptide(L)'
;VKYHHSAMLRNADVADDDNCYITYIADNIASFSDRRKNETGESGFVRDISYESIFNILNGNKQKLSYNPSYVIDTANDTVNYPTDKKIKYSEEFYSNVTVAIKNVLKGKYLDGYINSLLDSLEAYTSFIPSSTQTGEIRDISLFSHLKLTAAVSACIYDYVNDNGITDLKTELYKNDEKFYDKKAF
;
A
#
# COMPACT_ATOMS: atom_id res chain seq x y z
N VAL A 1 -9.97 -0.38 4.24
CA VAL A 1 -9.62 -1.11 3.00
C VAL A 1 -10.77 -1.14 1.99
N LYS A 2 -12.04 -1.35 2.40
CA LYS A 2 -13.17 -1.46 1.47
C LYS A 2 -13.41 -0.17 0.63
N TYR A 3 -13.20 1.00 1.22
CA TYR A 3 -13.57 2.30 0.65
C TYR A 3 -12.37 3.18 0.27
N HIS A 4 -11.19 2.59 0.03
CA HIS A 4 -9.98 3.34 -0.34
C HIS A 4 -9.98 3.85 -1.81
N HIS A 5 -10.91 3.39 -2.65
CA HIS A 5 -11.09 3.92 -4.01
C HIS A 5 -12.32 4.83 -4.10
N SER A 6 -12.18 5.96 -4.82
CA SER A 6 -13.24 6.96 -5.01
C SER A 6 -14.58 6.36 -5.48
N ALA A 7 -14.55 5.41 -6.43
CA ALA A 7 -15.76 4.77 -6.93
C ALA A 7 -16.53 3.98 -5.86
N MET A 8 -15.80 3.34 -4.93
CA MET A 8 -16.39 2.61 -3.81
C MET A 8 -16.91 3.56 -2.74
N LEU A 9 -16.16 4.62 -2.45
CA LEU A 9 -16.52 5.61 -1.43
C LEU A 9 -17.74 6.45 -1.87
N ARG A 10 -17.84 6.79 -3.16
CA ARG A 10 -18.97 7.57 -3.71
C ARG A 10 -20.33 6.91 -3.46
N ASN A 11 -20.38 5.59 -3.49
CA ASN A 11 -21.60 4.79 -3.32
C ASN A 11 -21.67 4.14 -1.92
N ALA A 12 -20.81 4.56 -0.99
CA ALA A 12 -20.80 4.02 0.36
C ALA A 12 -21.95 4.62 1.18
N ASP A 13 -22.67 3.75 1.88
CA ASP A 13 -23.60 4.16 2.94
C ASP A 13 -22.81 4.23 4.26
N VAL A 14 -22.12 5.36 4.44
CA VAL A 14 -21.30 5.65 5.64
C VAL A 14 -21.60 7.06 6.12
N ALA A 15 -21.43 7.29 7.41
CA ALA A 15 -21.64 8.59 8.03
C ALA A 15 -20.64 9.63 7.50
N ASP A 16 -21.02 10.92 7.55
CA ASP A 16 -20.18 11.99 7.02
C ASP A 16 -18.91 12.24 7.85
N ASP A 17 -18.85 11.70 9.06
CA ASP A 17 -17.71 11.70 10.00
C ASP A 17 -16.90 10.37 10.00
N ASP A 18 -17.18 9.44 9.06
CA ASP A 18 -16.51 8.15 9.03
C ASP A 18 -15.02 8.28 8.64
N ASN A 19 -14.14 7.62 9.39
CA ASN A 19 -12.69 7.61 9.17
C ASN A 19 -12.26 7.02 7.80
N CYS A 20 -13.20 6.43 7.03
CA CYS A 20 -12.90 5.97 5.67
C CYS A 20 -12.48 7.13 4.74
N TYR A 21 -12.96 8.36 4.99
CA TYR A 21 -12.53 9.55 4.24
C TYR A 21 -11.08 9.91 4.51
N ILE A 22 -10.62 9.78 5.77
CA ILE A 22 -9.21 9.94 6.15
C ILE A 22 -8.35 8.90 5.43
N THR A 23 -8.76 7.62 5.50
CA THR A 23 -8.03 6.54 4.83
C THR A 23 -7.95 6.74 3.33
N TYR A 24 -9.04 7.20 2.69
CA TYR A 24 -9.08 7.51 1.26
C TYR A 24 -8.03 8.56 0.86
N ILE A 25 -7.98 9.69 1.55
CA ILE A 25 -7.03 10.76 1.25
C ILE A 25 -5.59 10.31 1.54
N ALA A 26 -5.36 9.62 2.65
CA ALA A 26 -4.04 9.13 3.02
C ALA A 26 -3.49 8.12 2.00
N ASP A 27 -4.33 7.21 1.50
CA ASP A 27 -3.98 6.26 0.45
C ASP A 27 -3.61 6.96 -0.87
N ASN A 28 -4.37 7.99 -1.24
CA ASN A 28 -4.07 8.78 -2.43
C ASN A 28 -2.74 9.54 -2.30
N ILE A 29 -2.45 10.13 -1.13
CA ILE A 29 -1.17 10.81 -0.86
C ILE A 29 -0.01 9.81 -0.93
N ALA A 30 -0.12 8.66 -0.28
CA ALA A 30 0.88 7.60 -0.35
C ALA A 30 1.09 7.11 -1.79
N SER A 31 -0.01 6.84 -2.52
CA SER A 31 0.04 6.42 -3.92
C SER A 31 0.72 7.43 -4.83
N PHE A 32 0.59 8.73 -4.56
CA PHE A 32 1.24 9.76 -5.37
C PHE A 32 2.77 9.66 -5.30
N SER A 33 3.31 9.39 -4.10
CA SER A 33 4.76 9.21 -3.91
C SER A 33 5.27 7.90 -4.53
N ASP A 34 4.44 6.87 -4.61
CA ASP A 34 4.80 5.53 -5.08
C ASP A 34 4.77 5.41 -6.61
N ARG A 35 3.91 6.20 -7.29
CA ARG A 35 3.67 6.08 -8.73
C ARG A 35 4.73 6.81 -9.56
N ARG A 36 5.89 6.21 -9.67
CA ARG A 36 6.95 6.66 -10.58
C ARG A 36 6.77 5.97 -11.93
N LYS A 37 6.55 6.78 -12.98
CA LYS A 37 6.30 6.26 -14.34
C LYS A 37 7.59 5.82 -15.02
N ASN A 38 7.50 4.68 -15.72
CA ASN A 38 8.47 4.30 -16.74
C ASN A 38 8.25 5.15 -18.01
N GLU A 39 9.29 5.33 -18.81
CA GLU A 39 9.22 6.03 -20.10
C GLU A 39 8.41 5.28 -21.18
N THR A 40 7.93 4.06 -20.89
CA THR A 40 7.29 3.16 -21.88
C THR A 40 5.86 3.54 -22.26
N GLY A 41 5.20 4.43 -21.50
CA GLY A 41 3.84 4.89 -21.82
C GLY A 41 2.74 3.82 -21.81
N GLU A 42 3.04 2.59 -21.36
CA GLU A 42 2.08 1.50 -21.26
C GLU A 42 1.06 1.77 -20.15
N SER A 43 -0.20 1.47 -20.41
CA SER A 43 -1.28 1.57 -19.43
C SER A 43 -2.01 0.24 -19.29
N GLY A 44 -2.28 -0.19 -18.05
CA GLY A 44 -2.99 -1.43 -17.74
C GLY A 44 -2.65 -1.94 -16.35
N PHE A 45 -3.24 -3.07 -15.96
CA PHE A 45 -2.97 -3.72 -14.68
C PHE A 45 -2.57 -5.17 -14.90
N VAL A 46 -1.50 -5.60 -14.21
CA VAL A 46 -1.00 -6.97 -14.25
C VAL A 46 -0.91 -7.51 -12.83
N ARG A 47 -1.72 -8.52 -12.50
CA ARG A 47 -1.86 -9.05 -11.14
C ARG A 47 -0.70 -9.93 -10.68
N ASP A 48 0.00 -10.56 -11.61
CA ASP A 48 1.08 -11.53 -11.35
C ASP A 48 2.49 -10.90 -11.44
N ILE A 49 2.55 -9.57 -11.31
CA ILE A 49 3.79 -8.83 -11.48
C ILE A 49 4.66 -8.89 -10.23
N SER A 50 5.96 -9.06 -10.42
CA SER A 50 6.93 -9.17 -9.33
C SER A 50 7.36 -7.81 -8.78
N TYR A 51 7.77 -7.82 -7.51
CA TYR A 51 8.40 -6.69 -6.83
C TYR A 51 9.81 -6.47 -7.40
N GLU A 52 10.09 -5.24 -7.86
CA GLU A 52 11.37 -4.87 -8.46
C GLU A 52 12.38 -4.43 -7.39
N SER A 53 13.65 -4.70 -7.67
CA SER A 53 14.73 -4.29 -6.78
C SER A 53 15.02 -2.80 -6.90
N ILE A 54 15.16 -2.11 -5.77
CA ILE A 54 15.65 -0.73 -5.68
C ILE A 54 17.03 -0.57 -6.34
N PHE A 55 17.84 -1.63 -6.40
CA PHE A 55 19.15 -1.60 -7.07
C PHE A 55 19.05 -1.42 -8.59
N ASN A 56 17.89 -1.64 -9.21
CA ASN A 56 17.69 -1.35 -10.61
C ASN A 56 17.95 0.12 -10.92
N ILE A 57 17.45 1.03 -10.09
CA ILE A 57 17.66 2.49 -10.24
C ILE A 57 19.12 2.84 -9.98
N LEU A 58 19.72 2.27 -8.94
CA LEU A 58 21.10 2.56 -8.55
C LEU A 58 22.13 2.16 -9.62
N ASN A 59 21.83 1.12 -10.42
CA ASN A 59 22.70 0.69 -11.52
C ASN A 59 22.30 1.28 -12.89
N GLY A 60 21.44 2.30 -12.90
CA GLY A 60 20.98 2.99 -14.13
C GLY A 60 20.05 2.13 -14.99
N ASN A 61 19.29 1.21 -14.39
CA ASN A 61 18.35 0.29 -15.04
C ASN A 61 18.99 -0.65 -16.09
N LYS A 62 20.29 -0.90 -15.99
CA LYS A 62 21.02 -1.81 -16.90
C LYS A 62 20.59 -3.27 -16.78
N GLN A 63 20.08 -3.64 -15.59
CA GLN A 63 19.48 -4.93 -15.32
C GLN A 63 18.13 -4.72 -14.65
N LYS A 64 17.15 -5.57 -14.97
CA LYS A 64 15.85 -5.59 -14.33
C LYS A 64 15.81 -6.77 -13.35
N LEU A 65 16.19 -6.49 -12.12
CA LEU A 65 16.18 -7.47 -11.03
C LEU A 65 14.84 -7.43 -10.31
N SER A 66 14.31 -8.61 -10.01
CA SER A 66 13.05 -8.76 -9.26
C SER A 66 13.21 -9.80 -8.15
N TYR A 67 12.39 -9.67 -7.09
CA TYR A 67 12.38 -10.61 -5.98
C TYR A 67 11.41 -11.76 -6.24
N ASN A 68 11.76 -12.93 -5.74
CA ASN A 68 10.82 -14.05 -5.63
C ASN A 68 9.69 -13.71 -4.66
N PRO A 69 8.47 -14.27 -4.86
CA PRO A 69 7.43 -14.22 -3.83
C PRO A 69 7.97 -14.91 -2.57
N SER A 70 7.99 -14.17 -1.46
CA SER A 70 8.59 -14.61 -0.22
C SER A 70 7.94 -13.91 0.97
N TYR A 71 8.14 -14.48 2.15
CA TYR A 71 7.80 -13.89 3.43
C TYR A 71 9.08 -13.52 4.17
N VAL A 72 9.07 -12.41 4.91
CA VAL A 72 10.23 -12.00 5.72
C VAL A 72 10.51 -13.02 6.84
N ILE A 73 9.46 -13.68 7.35
CA ILE A 73 9.55 -14.71 8.39
C ILE A 73 9.42 -16.09 7.75
N ASP A 74 10.24 -16.42 6.76
CA ASP A 74 10.37 -17.80 6.30
C ASP A 74 11.50 -18.50 7.07
N THR A 75 11.22 -18.81 8.35
CA THR A 75 12.18 -19.49 9.23
C THR A 75 12.45 -20.95 8.83
N ALA A 76 11.68 -21.49 7.91
CA ALA A 76 11.86 -22.87 7.45
C ALA A 76 12.98 -22.99 6.41
N ASN A 77 13.29 -21.91 5.72
CA ASN A 77 14.37 -21.84 4.75
C ASN A 77 15.25 -20.64 5.09
N ASP A 78 16.43 -20.85 5.62
CA ASP A 78 17.48 -19.83 5.85
C ASP A 78 17.92 -19.11 4.53
N THR A 79 17.05 -19.01 3.55
CA THR A 79 17.34 -18.44 2.25
C THR A 79 16.98 -16.97 2.24
N VAL A 80 18.01 -16.15 2.24
CA VAL A 80 17.85 -14.70 1.97
C VAL A 80 17.31 -14.52 0.56
N ASN A 81 16.23 -13.75 0.42
CA ASN A 81 15.63 -13.46 -0.87
C ASN A 81 16.45 -12.40 -1.62
N TYR A 82 17.37 -12.86 -2.46
CA TYR A 82 18.14 -12.01 -3.36
C TYR A 82 17.37 -11.71 -4.64
N PRO A 83 17.49 -10.47 -5.19
CA PRO A 83 16.88 -10.16 -6.47
C PRO A 83 17.59 -10.91 -7.62
N THR A 84 16.81 -11.31 -8.60
CA THR A 84 17.27 -12.07 -9.78
C THR A 84 16.80 -11.42 -11.07
N ASP A 85 17.54 -11.64 -12.18
CA ASP A 85 17.19 -11.21 -13.53
C ASP A 85 16.18 -12.16 -14.22
N LYS A 86 15.83 -13.27 -13.56
CA LYS A 86 14.81 -14.20 -14.06
C LYS A 86 13.43 -13.53 -14.03
N LYS A 87 12.65 -13.76 -15.09
CA LYS A 87 11.26 -13.31 -15.13
C LYS A 87 10.42 -14.12 -14.15
N ILE A 88 9.98 -13.45 -13.08
CA ILE A 88 9.21 -14.06 -11.99
C ILE A 88 7.76 -13.59 -12.10
N LYS A 89 6.83 -14.50 -11.82
CA LYS A 89 5.41 -14.22 -11.72
C LYS A 89 4.90 -14.72 -10.36
N TYR A 90 4.07 -13.89 -9.72
CA TYR A 90 3.44 -14.25 -8.46
C TYR A 90 2.17 -15.06 -8.73
N SER A 91 2.00 -16.15 -8.00
CA SER A 91 0.85 -17.05 -8.18
C SER A 91 -0.37 -16.59 -7.37
N GLU A 92 -1.56 -17.04 -7.79
CA GLU A 92 -2.79 -16.83 -7.02
C GLU A 92 -2.71 -17.51 -5.64
N GLU A 93 -2.04 -18.65 -5.56
CA GLU A 93 -1.80 -19.38 -4.30
C GLU A 93 -1.01 -18.53 -3.31
N PHE A 94 0.05 -17.85 -3.77
CA PHE A 94 0.82 -16.94 -2.92
C PHE A 94 -0.08 -15.84 -2.32
N TYR A 95 -0.88 -15.16 -3.13
CA TYR A 95 -1.80 -14.12 -2.65
C TYR A 95 -2.90 -14.68 -1.74
N SER A 96 -3.39 -15.88 -2.01
CA SER A 96 -4.36 -16.57 -1.15
C SER A 96 -3.77 -16.83 0.23
N ASN A 97 -2.54 -17.34 0.30
CA ASN A 97 -1.84 -17.61 1.56
C ASN A 97 -1.61 -16.33 2.37
N VAL A 98 -1.16 -15.24 1.73
CA VAL A 98 -1.04 -13.91 2.37
C VAL A 98 -2.38 -13.47 2.95
N THR A 99 -3.45 -13.60 2.17
CA THR A 99 -4.80 -13.20 2.61
C THR A 99 -5.28 -14.00 3.81
N VAL A 100 -5.04 -15.30 3.82
CA VAL A 100 -5.39 -16.19 4.95
C VAL A 100 -4.58 -15.81 6.19
N ALA A 101 -3.27 -15.59 6.06
CA ALA A 101 -2.40 -15.21 7.15
C ALA A 101 -2.86 -13.89 7.81
N ILE A 102 -3.08 -12.83 7.02
CA ILE A 102 -3.56 -11.54 7.53
C ILE A 102 -4.95 -11.67 8.18
N LYS A 103 -5.87 -12.42 7.58
CA LYS A 103 -7.19 -12.66 8.18
C LYS A 103 -7.11 -13.37 9.52
N ASN A 104 -6.17 -14.29 9.70
CA ASN A 104 -5.99 -15.00 10.97
C ASN A 104 -5.48 -14.06 12.06
N VAL A 105 -4.57 -13.14 11.75
CA VAL A 105 -4.12 -12.11 12.68
C VAL A 105 -5.28 -11.18 13.07
N LEU A 106 -6.07 -10.75 12.10
CA LEU A 106 -7.23 -9.87 12.34
C LEU A 106 -8.36 -10.52 13.17
N LYS A 107 -8.39 -11.86 13.26
CA LYS A 107 -9.34 -12.58 14.14
C LYS A 107 -8.87 -12.64 15.60
N GLY A 108 -7.65 -12.21 15.89
CA GLY A 108 -7.11 -12.17 17.24
C GLY A 108 -7.91 -11.24 18.16
N LYS A 109 -7.81 -11.46 19.48
CA LYS A 109 -8.36 -10.53 20.45
C LYS A 109 -7.51 -9.25 20.47
N TYR A 110 -8.18 -8.10 20.54
CA TYR A 110 -7.54 -6.79 20.69
C TYR A 110 -6.97 -6.65 22.10
N LEU A 111 -5.78 -7.20 22.31
CA LEU A 111 -5.01 -7.08 23.56
C LEU A 111 -3.94 -5.99 23.39
N ASP A 112 -3.34 -5.57 24.51
CA ASP A 112 -2.15 -4.72 24.49
C ASP A 112 -1.07 -5.36 23.60
N GLY A 113 -0.50 -4.55 22.69
CA GLY A 113 0.45 -5.05 21.68
C GLY A 113 -0.17 -5.58 20.38
N TYR A 114 -1.50 -5.64 20.24
CA TYR A 114 -2.17 -6.07 19.00
C TYR A 114 -1.70 -5.27 17.77
N ILE A 115 -1.56 -3.95 17.91
CA ILE A 115 -1.10 -3.08 16.81
C ILE A 115 0.30 -3.47 16.37
N ASN A 116 1.22 -3.74 17.32
CA ASN A 116 2.58 -4.18 16.98
C ASN A 116 2.56 -5.54 16.27
N SER A 117 1.78 -6.49 16.77
CA SER A 117 1.63 -7.81 16.14
C SER A 117 1.02 -7.72 14.73
N LEU A 118 0.10 -6.78 14.53
CA LEU A 118 -0.48 -6.52 13.20
C LEU A 118 0.57 -5.93 12.26
N LEU A 119 1.34 -4.94 12.73
CA LEU A 119 2.42 -4.32 11.93
C LEU A 119 3.49 -5.34 11.56
N ASP A 120 3.95 -6.15 12.52
CA ASP A 120 4.94 -7.21 12.28
C ASP A 120 4.43 -8.23 11.25
N SER A 121 3.13 -8.58 11.34
CA SER A 121 2.52 -9.51 10.40
C SER A 121 2.37 -8.90 9.00
N LEU A 122 1.98 -7.63 8.90
CA LEU A 122 1.93 -6.92 7.62
C LEU A 122 3.33 -6.84 7.00
N GLU A 123 4.37 -6.53 7.79
CA GLU A 123 5.75 -6.53 7.34
C GLU A 123 6.16 -7.91 6.81
N ALA A 124 5.91 -8.95 7.61
CA ALA A 124 6.25 -10.32 7.26
C ALA A 124 5.67 -10.79 5.93
N TYR A 125 4.41 -10.47 5.68
CA TYR A 125 3.66 -11.01 4.53
C TYR A 125 3.57 -10.09 3.31
N THR A 126 3.87 -8.79 3.44
CA THR A 126 3.66 -7.83 2.34
C THR A 126 4.91 -7.08 1.89
N SER A 127 6.08 -7.33 2.50
CA SER A 127 7.34 -6.67 2.14
C SER A 127 7.85 -7.03 0.74
N PHE A 128 7.49 -8.20 0.21
CA PHE A 128 7.86 -8.63 -1.15
C PHE A 128 6.69 -8.57 -2.14
N ILE A 129 5.63 -7.83 -1.82
CA ILE A 129 4.52 -7.54 -2.74
C ILE A 129 4.68 -6.09 -3.23
N PRO A 130 4.58 -5.80 -4.53
CA PRO A 130 4.64 -4.43 -5.02
C PRO A 130 3.39 -3.63 -4.59
N SER A 131 3.56 -2.34 -4.28
CA SER A 131 2.45 -1.44 -3.95
C SER A 131 1.53 -1.16 -5.13
N SER A 132 2.05 -1.23 -6.35
CA SER A 132 1.29 -1.02 -7.59
C SER A 132 1.39 -2.21 -8.53
N THR A 133 0.27 -2.54 -9.17
CA THR A 133 0.17 -3.52 -10.25
C THR A 133 -0.05 -2.86 -11.62
N GLN A 134 0.06 -1.54 -11.70
CA GLN A 134 -0.10 -0.79 -12.94
C GLN A 134 1.12 -0.99 -13.84
N THR A 135 0.88 -1.27 -15.13
CA THR A 135 1.94 -1.30 -16.14
C THR A 135 2.46 0.12 -16.39
N GLY A 136 3.75 0.24 -16.70
CA GLY A 136 4.37 1.57 -16.90
C GLY A 136 4.77 2.28 -15.61
N GLU A 137 4.61 1.66 -14.44
CA GLU A 137 5.14 2.15 -13.17
C GLU A 137 6.36 1.33 -12.72
N ILE A 138 7.25 1.97 -11.96
CA ILE A 138 8.38 1.30 -11.30
C ILE A 138 7.83 0.67 -10.02
N ARG A 139 8.06 -0.62 -9.84
CA ARG A 139 7.45 -1.42 -8.75
C ARG A 139 8.47 -1.78 -7.66
N ASP A 140 9.22 -0.79 -7.21
CA ASP A 140 10.27 -0.92 -6.19
C ASP A 140 9.84 -0.40 -4.81
N ILE A 141 8.55 -0.06 -4.65
CA ILE A 141 7.93 0.22 -3.36
C ILE A 141 7.09 -0.99 -2.95
N SER A 142 7.32 -1.53 -1.76
CA SER A 142 6.56 -2.66 -1.25
C SER A 142 5.18 -2.26 -0.76
N LEU A 143 4.23 -3.19 -0.79
CA LEU A 143 2.91 -3.00 -0.21
C LEU A 143 3.00 -2.65 1.29
N PHE A 144 3.93 -3.24 2.04
CA PHE A 144 4.17 -2.87 3.44
C PHE A 144 4.57 -1.41 3.60
N SER A 145 5.52 -0.93 2.80
CA SER A 145 5.97 0.47 2.85
C SER A 145 4.83 1.44 2.54
N HIS A 146 4.01 1.12 1.53
CA HIS A 146 2.82 1.87 1.18
C HIS A 146 1.79 1.90 2.32
N LEU A 147 1.46 0.75 2.91
CA LEU A 147 0.52 0.66 4.04
C LEU A 147 1.01 1.45 5.27
N LYS A 148 2.31 1.36 5.57
CA LYS A 148 2.93 2.10 6.67
C LYS A 148 2.86 3.61 6.46
N LEU A 149 3.14 4.09 5.24
CA LEU A 149 3.01 5.50 4.89
C LEU A 149 1.55 5.96 4.95
N THR A 150 0.62 5.18 4.40
CA THR A 150 -0.82 5.46 4.48
C THR A 150 -1.28 5.58 5.93
N ALA A 151 -0.84 4.68 6.81
CA ALA A 151 -1.18 4.73 8.23
C ALA A 151 -0.61 5.99 8.93
N ALA A 152 0.63 6.36 8.64
CA ALA A 152 1.26 7.55 9.21
C ALA A 152 0.54 8.83 8.75
N VAL A 153 0.24 8.94 7.46
CA VAL A 153 -0.52 10.09 6.91
C VAL A 153 -1.94 10.13 7.49
N SER A 154 -2.60 8.95 7.63
CA SER A 154 -3.93 8.88 8.27
C SER A 154 -3.91 9.43 9.70
N ALA A 155 -2.88 9.08 10.49
CA ALA A 155 -2.74 9.60 11.85
C ALA A 155 -2.57 11.12 11.86
N CYS A 156 -1.73 11.68 10.99
CA CYS A 156 -1.57 13.14 10.88
C CYS A 156 -2.87 13.85 10.48
N ILE A 157 -3.63 13.28 9.53
CA ILE A 157 -4.93 13.85 9.13
C ILE A 157 -5.93 13.74 10.28
N TYR A 158 -5.96 12.62 10.98
CA TYR A 158 -6.84 12.40 12.13
C TYR A 158 -6.59 13.44 13.24
N ASP A 159 -5.32 13.66 13.59
CA ASP A 159 -4.95 14.69 14.59
C ASP A 159 -5.36 16.07 14.11
N TYR A 160 -5.10 16.42 12.84
CA TYR A 160 -5.48 17.71 12.27
C TYR A 160 -7.00 17.95 12.33
N VAL A 161 -7.84 16.99 11.94
CA VAL A 161 -9.29 17.18 11.95
C VAL A 161 -9.84 17.30 13.37
N ASN A 162 -9.28 16.55 14.33
CA ASN A 162 -9.66 16.67 15.74
C ASN A 162 -9.27 18.01 16.34
N ASP A 163 -8.04 18.47 16.13
CA ASP A 163 -7.54 19.72 16.67
C ASP A 163 -8.30 20.94 16.13
N ASN A 164 -8.83 20.84 14.90
CA ASN A 164 -9.63 21.90 14.27
C ASN A 164 -11.15 21.71 14.43
N GLY A 165 -11.61 20.68 15.16
CA GLY A 165 -13.02 20.41 15.41
C GLY A 165 -13.83 20.12 14.14
N ILE A 166 -13.20 19.52 13.12
CA ILE A 166 -13.84 19.19 11.84
C ILE A 166 -14.66 17.92 12.04
N THR A 167 -15.96 18.01 11.85
CA THR A 167 -16.91 16.90 12.03
C THR A 167 -17.47 16.35 10.71
N ASP A 168 -17.46 17.14 9.65
CA ASP A 168 -17.91 16.71 8.31
C ASP A 168 -16.69 16.35 7.44
N LEU A 169 -16.15 15.14 7.67
CA LEU A 169 -14.98 14.63 6.96
C LEU A 169 -15.26 14.42 5.47
N LYS A 170 -16.50 14.09 5.12
CA LYS A 170 -16.91 13.90 3.73
C LYS A 170 -16.79 15.20 2.92
N THR A 171 -17.27 16.31 3.45
CA THR A 171 -17.17 17.59 2.74
C THR A 171 -15.73 18.09 2.72
N GLU A 172 -15.02 17.98 3.83
CA GLU A 172 -13.67 18.51 3.96
C GLU A 172 -12.63 17.72 3.15
N LEU A 173 -12.66 16.39 3.23
CA LEU A 173 -11.63 15.53 2.67
C LEU A 173 -11.99 14.94 1.31
N TYR A 174 -13.24 14.61 1.06
CA TYR A 174 -13.67 13.93 -0.15
C TYR A 174 -14.28 14.86 -1.20
N LYS A 175 -15.22 15.74 -0.85
CA LYS A 175 -15.82 16.68 -1.80
C LYS A 175 -14.91 17.83 -2.19
N ASN A 176 -13.90 18.12 -1.35
CA ASN A 176 -12.87 19.12 -1.61
C ASN A 176 -11.52 18.52 -2.03
N ASP A 177 -11.48 17.26 -2.44
CA ASP A 177 -10.24 16.56 -2.80
C ASP A 177 -9.44 17.30 -3.88
N GLU A 178 -10.10 17.86 -4.91
CA GLU A 178 -9.44 18.73 -5.92
C GLU A 178 -8.73 19.92 -5.28
N LYS A 179 -9.35 20.56 -4.28
CA LYS A 179 -8.72 21.68 -3.55
C LYS A 179 -7.57 21.23 -2.67
N PHE A 180 -7.62 20.01 -2.16
CA PHE A 180 -6.56 19.43 -1.33
C PHE A 180 -5.29 19.20 -2.14
N TYR A 181 -5.42 18.71 -3.38
CA TYR A 181 -4.29 18.51 -4.31
C TYR A 181 -3.78 19.81 -4.94
N ASP A 182 -4.67 20.76 -5.26
CA ASP A 182 -4.28 22.04 -5.86
C ASP A 182 -3.50 22.95 -4.91
N LYS A 183 -3.64 22.80 -3.61
CA LYS A 183 -2.99 23.68 -2.63
C LYS A 183 -1.49 23.48 -2.49
N LYS A 184 -0.80 22.70 -3.29
CA LYS A 184 0.67 22.53 -3.25
C LYS A 184 1.27 22.59 -1.83
N ALA A 185 0.54 22.06 -0.84
CA ALA A 185 0.84 22.22 0.58
C ALA A 185 1.63 21.01 1.12
N PHE A 186 2.24 20.25 0.21
CA PHE A 186 3.12 19.13 0.53
C PHE A 186 4.41 19.19 -0.28
#